data_1e6e5a51fef2c5f54920df74ceb0d440
#
_entry.id   1e6e5a51fef2c5f54920df74ceb0d440
#
_cell.length_a   1.000
_cell.length_b   1.000
_cell.length_c   1.000
_cell.angle_alpha   90.00
_cell.angle_beta   90.00
_cell.angle_gamma   90.00
#
_symmetry.space_group_name_H-M   'P 1'
#
loop_
_entity.id
_entity.type
_entity.pdbx_description
1 polymer ?
#
loop_
_entity_poly.entity_id
_entity_poly.type
_entity_poly.pdbx_seq_one_letter_code
_entity_poly.pdbx_strand_id
1 'polypeptide(L)'
;PNISSSLEENLKNLFSSSGTNIAITIDQPGIILPIPSRLIDLSVLNWEQRSVLGDIASIDPTRAIERGMVLNDIQSSQTGARVNPGLYMVFKQPNFKEYTFAWDLVAHNEAETEIISDIVHQFKYAAAPTQQGLVYNYPSIVLMKLYPADYYTFVMKPAAITAVSADYTGAGQPAFNRNGAPVHVKLQLSFKEIQIWTKNTFPRGSR
;
A
#
# COMPACT_ATOMS: atom_id res chain seq x y z
N PRO A 1 -31.43 -4.10 -0.93
CA PRO A 1 -30.74 -5.36 -1.05
C PRO A 1 -29.25 -5.08 -1.02
N ASN A 2 -28.57 -5.64 0.02
CA ASN A 2 -27.15 -5.45 0.27
C ASN A 2 -26.33 -6.09 -0.85
N ILE A 3 -25.68 -5.28 -1.66
CA ILE A 3 -24.76 -5.70 -2.73
C ILE A 3 -23.60 -6.55 -2.15
N SER A 4 -23.24 -6.35 -0.87
CA SER A 4 -22.17 -7.11 -0.20
C SER A 4 -22.52 -8.59 0.03
N SER A 5 -23.77 -8.94 0.31
CA SER A 5 -24.16 -10.32 0.60
C SER A 5 -24.20 -11.20 -0.65
N SER A 6 -24.62 -10.66 -1.80
CA SER A 6 -24.63 -11.41 -3.08
C SER A 6 -23.20 -11.60 -3.64
N LEU A 7 -22.30 -10.66 -3.39
CA LEU A 7 -20.89 -10.80 -3.74
C LEU A 7 -20.17 -11.84 -2.88
N GLU A 8 -20.45 -11.89 -1.58
CA GLU A 8 -19.88 -12.90 -0.68
C GLU A 8 -20.37 -14.32 -1.01
N GLU A 9 -21.62 -14.47 -1.44
CA GLU A 9 -22.19 -15.77 -1.81
C GLU A 9 -21.65 -16.26 -3.16
N ASN A 10 -21.50 -15.37 -4.13
CA ASN A 10 -20.85 -15.68 -5.41
C ASN A 10 -19.35 -15.98 -5.24
N LEU A 11 -18.65 -15.28 -4.38
CA LEU A 11 -17.26 -15.57 -4.05
C LEU A 11 -17.11 -16.93 -3.37
N LYS A 12 -17.97 -17.29 -2.42
CA LYS A 12 -17.97 -18.62 -1.79
C LYS A 12 -18.15 -19.76 -2.78
N ASN A 13 -19.01 -19.59 -3.78
CA ASN A 13 -19.27 -20.60 -4.82
C ASN A 13 -18.10 -20.76 -5.78
N LEU A 14 -17.35 -19.69 -6.06
CA LEU A 14 -16.15 -19.72 -6.91
C LEU A 14 -14.94 -20.33 -6.17
N PHE A 15 -14.89 -20.24 -4.84
CA PHE A 15 -13.77 -20.72 -4.02
C PHE A 15 -13.91 -22.16 -3.50
N SER A 16 -14.91 -22.91 -3.92
CA SER A 16 -15.06 -24.32 -3.54
C SER A 16 -13.98 -25.26 -4.11
N SER A 17 -13.13 -24.78 -5.01
CA SER A 17 -11.94 -25.49 -5.49
C SER A 17 -10.68 -24.97 -4.80
N SER A 18 -10.11 -25.80 -3.99
CA SER A 18 -8.77 -25.88 -3.42
C SER A 18 -7.74 -24.80 -3.83
N GLY A 19 -7.55 -23.79 -2.99
CA GLY A 19 -6.42 -22.84 -3.11
C GLY A 19 -6.65 -21.57 -2.33
N THR A 20 -5.57 -21.02 -1.74
CA THR A 20 -5.62 -19.72 -1.09
C THR A 20 -5.46 -18.61 -2.13
N ASN A 21 -6.44 -17.73 -2.26
CA ASN A 21 -6.50 -16.70 -3.31
C ASN A 21 -6.66 -15.30 -2.71
N ILE A 22 -6.28 -14.30 -3.46
CA ILE A 22 -6.61 -12.90 -3.19
C ILE A 22 -7.71 -12.44 -4.16
N ALA A 23 -8.80 -11.92 -3.61
CA ALA A 23 -9.85 -11.30 -4.41
C ALA A 23 -9.68 -9.78 -4.38
N ILE A 24 -9.61 -9.19 -5.55
CA ILE A 24 -9.50 -7.74 -5.75
C ILE A 24 -10.76 -7.29 -6.46
N THR A 25 -11.61 -6.56 -5.75
CA THR A 25 -12.85 -6.02 -6.33
C THR A 25 -12.61 -4.55 -6.69
N ILE A 26 -12.65 -4.30 -7.97
CA ILE A 26 -12.72 -2.98 -8.59
C ILE A 26 -14.16 -2.90 -9.11
N ASP A 27 -14.80 -1.77 -9.23
CA ASP A 27 -16.16 -1.71 -9.80
C ASP A 27 -16.41 -2.82 -10.81
N GLN A 28 -17.19 -3.83 -10.46
CA GLN A 28 -17.50 -5.10 -11.15
C GLN A 28 -17.04 -5.26 -12.63
N PRO A 29 -16.45 -6.39 -13.01
CA PRO A 29 -16.29 -7.65 -12.26
C PRO A 29 -15.01 -7.70 -11.42
N GLY A 30 -15.06 -8.37 -10.26
CA GLY A 30 -13.90 -8.59 -9.42
C GLY A 30 -12.86 -9.50 -10.07
N ILE A 31 -11.59 -9.26 -9.79
CA ILE A 31 -10.47 -10.06 -10.26
C ILE A 31 -10.01 -10.98 -9.13
N ILE A 32 -9.88 -12.26 -9.42
CA ILE A 32 -9.38 -13.26 -8.49
C ILE A 32 -8.00 -13.71 -8.96
N LEU A 33 -7.02 -13.59 -8.08
CA LEU A 33 -5.65 -13.99 -8.33
C LEU A 33 -5.18 -14.99 -7.28
N PRO A 34 -4.22 -15.86 -7.60
CA PRO A 34 -3.57 -16.68 -6.57
C PRO A 34 -2.90 -15.77 -5.54
N ILE A 35 -2.59 -16.30 -4.35
CA ILE A 35 -1.82 -15.54 -3.36
C ILE A 35 -0.47 -15.14 -3.97
N PRO A 36 -0.07 -13.86 -3.82
CA PRO A 36 1.20 -13.40 -4.32
C PRO A 36 2.37 -14.10 -3.60
N SER A 37 3.50 -14.19 -4.26
CA SER A 37 4.71 -14.82 -3.71
C SER A 37 5.20 -14.17 -2.41
N ARG A 38 4.82 -12.93 -2.15
CA ARG A 38 5.18 -12.18 -0.95
C ARG A 38 3.95 -11.46 -0.40
N LEU A 39 3.61 -11.74 0.85
CA LEU A 39 2.51 -11.12 1.57
C LEU A 39 3.05 -10.50 2.85
N ILE A 40 3.07 -9.17 2.92
CA ILE A 40 3.61 -8.42 4.06
C ILE A 40 2.60 -7.39 4.53
N ASP A 41 2.32 -7.38 5.83
CA ASP A 41 1.62 -6.30 6.52
C ASP A 41 2.64 -5.42 7.24
N LEU A 42 2.80 -4.19 6.79
CA LEU A 42 3.70 -3.22 7.37
C LEU A 42 2.93 -2.01 7.90
N SER A 43 3.04 -1.77 9.20
CA SER A 43 2.47 -0.58 9.85
C SER A 43 3.59 0.39 10.23
N VAL A 44 3.55 1.58 9.65
CA VAL A 44 4.53 2.64 9.91
C VAL A 44 3.87 3.77 10.69
N LEU A 45 4.52 4.18 11.77
CA LEU A 45 4.09 5.27 12.63
C LEU A 45 5.16 6.37 12.60
N ASN A 46 4.74 7.61 12.40
CA ASN A 46 5.65 8.74 12.39
C ASN A 46 5.85 9.31 13.80
N TRP A 47 7.10 9.25 14.25
CA TRP A 47 7.56 9.87 15.49
C TRP A 47 8.57 10.95 15.13
N GLU A 48 8.46 12.09 15.76
CA GLU A 48 9.39 13.21 15.61
C GLU A 48 10.22 13.37 16.87
N GLN A 49 11.51 13.52 16.69
CA GLN A 49 12.41 13.82 17.78
C GLN A 49 12.38 15.33 18.04
N ARG A 50 12.07 15.72 19.26
CA ARG A 50 12.09 17.11 19.71
C ARG A 50 13.05 17.29 20.85
N SER A 51 13.48 18.52 21.05
CA SER A 51 14.29 18.90 22.19
C SER A 51 13.56 19.92 23.07
N VAL A 52 13.61 19.72 24.37
CA VAL A 52 13.03 20.67 25.33
C VAL A 52 13.59 22.07 25.12
N LEU A 53 14.90 22.16 24.85
CA LEU A 53 15.56 23.44 24.60
C LEU A 53 15.06 24.10 23.31
N GLY A 54 14.88 23.34 22.24
CA GLY A 54 14.36 23.84 20.95
C GLY A 54 12.93 24.35 21.08
N ASP A 55 12.08 23.65 21.81
CA ASP A 55 10.69 24.07 22.02
C ASP A 55 10.59 25.35 22.85
N ILE A 56 11.42 25.50 23.87
CA ILE A 56 11.53 26.77 24.67
C ILE A 56 11.99 27.91 23.77
N ALA A 57 12.97 27.67 22.90
CA ALA A 57 13.49 28.71 21.99
C ALA A 57 12.45 29.15 20.95
N SER A 58 11.54 28.25 20.53
CA SER A 58 10.47 28.58 19.59
C SER A 58 9.36 29.43 20.21
N ILE A 59 9.13 29.30 21.53
CA ILE A 59 8.07 30.02 22.24
C ILE A 59 8.58 31.40 22.70
N ASP A 60 9.80 31.47 23.21
CA ASP A 60 10.39 32.69 23.73
C ASP A 60 11.91 32.76 23.41
N PRO A 61 12.26 33.40 22.27
CA PRO A 61 13.65 33.51 21.84
C PRO A 61 14.54 34.22 22.87
N THR A 62 13.99 35.16 23.67
CA THR A 62 14.74 35.91 24.68
C THR A 62 15.22 35.00 25.80
N ARG A 63 14.36 34.09 26.25
CA ARG A 63 14.72 33.09 27.27
C ARG A 63 15.74 32.06 26.75
N ALA A 64 15.69 31.78 25.42
CA ALA A 64 16.71 30.94 24.82
C ALA A 64 18.11 31.53 24.89
N ILE A 65 18.21 32.84 24.67
CA ILE A 65 19.45 33.59 24.76
C ILE A 65 19.94 33.68 26.23
N GLU A 66 19.05 34.00 27.18
CA GLU A 66 19.36 34.08 28.62
C GLU A 66 19.88 32.74 29.17
N ARG A 67 19.41 31.61 28.67
CA ARG A 67 19.87 30.27 29.05
C ARG A 67 21.14 29.81 28.32
N GLY A 68 21.77 30.69 27.57
CA GLY A 68 23.05 30.41 26.91
C GLY A 68 22.95 29.44 25.72
N MET A 69 21.75 29.23 25.15
CA MET A 69 21.57 28.30 24.06
C MET A 69 22.31 28.72 22.77
N VAL A 70 22.42 30.02 22.53
CA VAL A 70 23.12 30.59 21.37
C VAL A 70 24.65 30.55 21.52
N LEU A 71 25.15 30.57 22.76
CA LEU A 71 26.59 30.54 23.04
C LEU A 71 27.18 29.13 23.05
N ASN A 72 26.32 28.11 23.03
CA ASN A 72 26.73 26.73 23.22
C ASN A 72 27.50 26.16 22.02
N ASP A 73 27.23 26.64 20.82
CA ASP A 73 27.93 26.17 19.61
C ASP A 73 29.38 26.69 19.56
N ILE A 74 29.61 27.87 20.10
CA ILE A 74 30.94 28.47 20.13
C ILE A 74 31.79 27.85 21.26
N GLN A 75 31.19 27.61 22.43
CA GLN A 75 31.87 27.06 23.59
C GLN A 75 32.11 25.55 23.51
N SER A 76 31.25 24.82 22.82
CA SER A 76 31.39 23.37 22.63
C SER A 76 32.58 22.98 21.75
N SER A 77 32.98 23.85 20.82
CA SER A 77 34.15 23.63 19.97
C SER A 77 35.49 23.73 20.75
N GLN A 78 35.51 24.43 21.88
CA GLN A 78 36.71 24.60 22.68
C GLN A 78 36.81 23.64 23.88
N THR A 79 35.67 23.23 24.45
CA THR A 79 35.65 22.44 25.70
C THR A 79 35.23 20.98 25.49
N GLY A 80 34.73 20.62 24.32
CA GLY A 80 34.21 19.28 24.04
C GLY A 80 32.92 18.92 24.82
N ALA A 81 32.40 19.85 25.64
CA ALA A 81 31.19 19.64 26.41
C ALA A 81 29.97 20.22 25.69
N ARG A 82 28.89 19.42 25.55
CA ARG A 82 27.63 19.89 25.01
C ARG A 82 26.54 19.83 26.06
N VAL A 83 25.68 20.85 26.08
CA VAL A 83 24.48 20.82 26.91
C VAL A 83 23.55 19.73 26.41
N ASN A 84 23.03 18.93 27.34
CA ASN A 84 22.00 17.95 27.01
C ASN A 84 20.72 18.67 26.53
N PRO A 85 20.30 18.51 25.27
CA PRO A 85 19.12 19.18 24.73
C PRO A 85 17.80 18.62 25.29
N GLY A 86 17.84 17.57 26.13
CA GLY A 86 16.63 16.90 26.62
C GLY A 86 15.78 16.35 25.48
N LEU A 87 16.35 15.42 24.72
CA LEU A 87 15.66 14.82 23.56
C LEU A 87 14.51 13.92 24.00
N TYR A 88 13.38 14.05 23.35
CA TYR A 88 12.22 13.20 23.54
C TYR A 88 11.50 12.92 22.20
N MET A 89 10.72 11.86 22.18
CA MET A 89 9.97 11.44 20.98
C MET A 89 8.51 11.85 21.12
N VAL A 90 7.98 12.54 20.12
CA VAL A 90 6.56 12.92 20.03
C VAL A 90 5.92 12.17 18.88
N PHE A 91 4.78 11.55 19.15
CA PHE A 91 3.97 10.95 18.12
C PHE A 91 3.39 12.03 17.22
N LYS A 92 3.62 11.92 15.92
CA LYS A 92 3.13 12.88 14.93
C LYS A 92 1.82 12.43 14.30
N GLN A 93 1.85 11.27 13.64
CA GLN A 93 0.67 10.72 12.97
C GLN A 93 0.90 9.26 12.56
N PRO A 94 -0.17 8.47 12.41
CA PRO A 94 -0.08 7.18 11.73
C PRO A 94 0.04 7.41 10.22
N ASN A 95 0.75 6.52 9.53
CA ASN A 95 0.79 6.50 8.07
C ASN A 95 -0.31 5.62 7.50
N PHE A 96 -0.69 5.88 6.25
CA PHE A 96 -1.50 4.96 5.47
C PHE A 96 -0.68 3.69 5.19
N LYS A 97 -1.31 2.53 5.28
CA LYS A 97 -0.67 1.27 4.90
C LYS A 97 -0.50 1.18 3.40
N GLU A 98 0.62 0.61 3.00
CA GLU A 98 0.96 0.36 1.61
C GLU A 98 1.21 -1.14 1.42
N TYR A 99 0.72 -1.69 0.32
CA TYR A 99 0.90 -3.07 -0.05
C TYR A 99 1.46 -3.14 -1.45
N THR A 100 2.42 -4.03 -1.66
CA THR A 100 2.95 -4.33 -2.98
C THR A 100 2.87 -5.83 -3.20
N PHE A 101 2.15 -6.24 -4.23
CA PHE A 101 1.97 -7.63 -4.61
C PHE A 101 2.58 -7.87 -5.98
N ALA A 102 3.18 -9.03 -6.16
CA ALA A 102 3.77 -9.44 -7.41
C ALA A 102 3.32 -10.85 -7.76
N TRP A 103 2.97 -11.04 -9.02
CA TRP A 103 2.59 -12.33 -9.60
C TRP A 103 3.41 -12.61 -10.84
N ASP A 104 3.77 -13.87 -11.00
CA ASP A 104 4.32 -14.41 -12.22
C ASP A 104 3.19 -15.14 -12.97
N LEU A 105 2.68 -14.53 -14.03
CA LEU A 105 1.56 -15.05 -14.82
C LEU A 105 2.12 -15.71 -16.09
N VAL A 106 1.96 -17.02 -16.19
CA VAL A 106 2.43 -17.80 -17.32
C VAL A 106 1.22 -18.38 -18.05
N ALA A 107 1.09 -18.11 -19.34
CA ALA A 107 0.04 -18.64 -20.18
C ALA A 107 0.47 -19.96 -20.83
N HIS A 108 -0.38 -20.98 -20.70
CA HIS A 108 -0.18 -22.29 -21.35
C HIS A 108 -0.91 -22.40 -22.72
N ASN A 109 -1.85 -21.49 -22.97
CA ASN A 109 -2.63 -21.44 -24.21
C ASN A 109 -3.03 -20.00 -24.58
N GLU A 110 -3.58 -19.81 -25.79
CA GLU A 110 -3.98 -18.49 -26.27
C GLU A 110 -5.10 -17.87 -25.42
N ALA A 111 -6.06 -18.65 -24.97
CA ALA A 111 -7.17 -18.15 -24.15
C ALA A 111 -6.67 -17.61 -22.78
N GLU A 112 -5.70 -18.28 -22.17
CA GLU A 112 -5.07 -17.78 -20.93
C GLU A 112 -4.29 -16.49 -21.17
N THR A 113 -3.65 -16.34 -22.33
CA THR A 113 -2.95 -15.10 -22.68
C THR A 113 -3.91 -13.93 -22.81
N GLU A 114 -5.08 -14.13 -23.40
CA GLU A 114 -6.14 -13.11 -23.47
C GLU A 114 -6.61 -12.71 -22.07
N ILE A 115 -6.86 -13.69 -21.19
CA ILE A 115 -7.25 -13.43 -19.79
C ILE A 115 -6.17 -12.62 -19.04
N ILE A 116 -4.89 -12.97 -19.20
CA ILE A 116 -3.79 -12.22 -18.58
C ILE A 116 -3.75 -10.79 -19.11
N SER A 117 -3.92 -10.59 -20.41
CA SER A 117 -3.98 -9.27 -21.02
C SER A 117 -5.15 -8.44 -20.47
N ASP A 118 -6.32 -9.05 -20.35
CA ASP A 118 -7.51 -8.39 -19.79
C ASP A 118 -7.32 -8.01 -18.31
N ILE A 119 -6.70 -8.87 -17.52
CA ILE A 119 -6.38 -8.58 -16.11
C ILE A 119 -5.45 -7.35 -16.02
N VAL A 120 -4.39 -7.32 -16.81
CA VAL A 120 -3.46 -6.19 -16.85
C VAL A 120 -4.16 -4.90 -17.31
N HIS A 121 -4.99 -5.01 -18.34
CA HIS A 121 -5.77 -3.88 -18.85
C HIS A 121 -6.75 -3.35 -17.80
N GLN A 122 -7.49 -4.21 -17.12
CA GLN A 122 -8.44 -3.81 -16.07
C GLN A 122 -7.76 -3.08 -14.91
N PHE A 123 -6.60 -3.53 -14.45
CA PHE A 123 -5.85 -2.81 -13.41
C PHE A 123 -5.35 -1.45 -13.87
N LYS A 124 -4.82 -1.36 -15.10
CA LYS A 124 -4.41 -0.08 -15.68
C LYS A 124 -5.58 0.88 -15.85
N TYR A 125 -6.72 0.36 -16.31
CA TYR A 125 -7.95 1.14 -16.49
C TYR A 125 -8.49 1.65 -15.14
N ALA A 126 -8.54 0.79 -14.11
CA ALA A 126 -8.99 1.16 -12.77
C ALA A 126 -8.06 2.18 -12.07
N ALA A 127 -6.76 2.13 -12.36
CA ALA A 127 -5.77 3.09 -11.84
C ALA A 127 -5.82 4.44 -12.56
N ALA A 128 -6.43 4.51 -13.74
CA ALA A 128 -6.50 5.75 -14.52
C ALA A 128 -7.64 6.65 -14.03
N PRO A 129 -7.42 7.98 -13.90
CA PRO A 129 -8.48 8.93 -13.63
C PRO A 129 -9.37 9.13 -14.87
N THR A 130 -10.65 9.40 -14.66
CA THR A 130 -11.55 9.80 -15.76
C THR A 130 -11.49 11.32 -15.95
N GLN A 131 -11.25 11.75 -17.18
CA GLN A 131 -11.23 13.17 -17.52
C GLN A 131 -12.60 13.63 -18.03
N GLN A 132 -13.12 14.69 -17.44
CA GLN A 132 -14.33 15.40 -17.90
C GLN A 132 -13.98 16.88 -18.13
N GLY A 133 -13.71 17.24 -19.37
CA GLY A 133 -13.27 18.58 -19.72
C GLY A 133 -11.92 18.93 -19.09
N LEU A 134 -11.89 19.93 -18.21
CA LEU A 134 -10.67 20.34 -17.47
C LEU A 134 -10.52 19.69 -16.10
N VAL A 135 -11.43 18.81 -15.69
CA VAL A 135 -11.45 18.20 -14.36
C VAL A 135 -11.13 16.71 -14.47
N TYR A 136 -10.30 16.22 -13.54
CA TYR A 136 -10.05 14.80 -13.36
C TYR A 136 -10.91 14.27 -12.20
N ASN A 137 -11.65 13.19 -12.44
CA ASN A 137 -12.30 12.44 -11.39
C ASN A 137 -11.33 11.42 -10.79
N TYR A 138 -11.53 11.09 -9.53
CA TYR A 138 -10.70 10.11 -8.83
C TYR A 138 -10.72 8.73 -9.54
N PRO A 139 -9.58 8.01 -9.54
CA PRO A 139 -9.54 6.62 -9.99
C PRO A 139 -10.38 5.72 -9.08
N SER A 140 -10.63 4.51 -9.54
CA SER A 140 -11.44 3.53 -8.81
C SER A 140 -10.80 3.14 -7.48
N ILE A 141 -11.63 3.00 -6.44
CA ILE A 141 -11.23 2.47 -5.15
C ILE A 141 -11.35 0.96 -5.18
N VAL A 142 -10.32 0.28 -4.69
CA VAL A 142 -10.20 -1.17 -4.72
C VAL A 142 -10.47 -1.74 -3.34
N LEU A 143 -11.28 -2.79 -3.28
CA LEU A 143 -11.46 -3.63 -2.10
C LEU A 143 -10.70 -4.94 -2.30
N MET A 144 -9.78 -5.25 -1.38
CA MET A 144 -8.97 -6.46 -1.43
C MET A 144 -9.36 -7.38 -0.28
N LYS A 145 -9.53 -8.67 -0.58
CA LYS A 145 -9.84 -9.69 0.42
C LYS A 145 -9.00 -10.95 0.16
N LEU A 146 -8.37 -11.46 1.21
CA LEU A 146 -7.66 -12.73 1.19
C LEU A 146 -8.64 -13.85 1.52
N TYR A 147 -8.78 -14.84 0.66
CA TYR A 147 -9.71 -15.95 0.90
C TYR A 147 -8.98 -17.29 0.86
N PRO A 148 -9.25 -18.20 1.76
CA PRO A 148 -9.99 -18.11 3.03
C PRO A 148 -9.16 -17.59 4.21
N ALA A 149 -8.02 -16.97 3.96
CA ALA A 149 -6.99 -16.67 4.94
C ALA A 149 -7.21 -15.36 5.75
N ASP A 150 -8.28 -14.61 5.51
CA ASP A 150 -8.57 -13.34 6.17
C ASP A 150 -8.68 -13.43 7.70
N TYR A 151 -9.09 -14.58 8.22
CA TYR A 151 -9.17 -14.81 9.67
C TYR A 151 -7.80 -14.91 10.36
N TYR A 152 -6.79 -15.46 9.68
CA TYR A 152 -5.45 -15.73 10.24
C TYR A 152 -4.39 -14.75 9.79
N THR A 153 -4.69 -13.89 8.81
CA THR A 153 -3.75 -12.94 8.24
C THR A 153 -4.12 -11.51 8.67
N PHE A 154 -4.15 -10.59 7.76
CA PHE A 154 -4.54 -9.21 8.00
C PHE A 154 -5.70 -8.82 7.08
N VAL A 155 -6.51 -7.91 7.58
CA VAL A 155 -7.61 -7.32 6.83
C VAL A 155 -7.12 -6.04 6.17
N MET A 156 -7.46 -5.86 4.91
CA MET A 156 -7.13 -4.66 4.14
C MET A 156 -8.33 -3.72 4.08
N LYS A 157 -8.10 -2.44 4.27
CA LYS A 157 -9.09 -1.40 4.06
C LYS A 157 -9.17 -1.02 2.58
N PRO A 158 -10.24 -0.28 2.17
CA PRO A 158 -10.31 0.26 0.82
C PRO A 158 -9.04 1.00 0.46
N ALA A 159 -8.50 0.73 -0.72
CA ALA A 159 -7.22 1.24 -1.17
C ALA A 159 -7.30 1.82 -2.59
N ALA A 160 -6.43 2.75 -2.89
CA ALA A 160 -6.20 3.24 -4.24
C ALA A 160 -5.00 2.49 -4.85
N ILE A 161 -5.06 2.23 -6.15
CA ILE A 161 -3.93 1.70 -6.91
C ILE A 161 -2.94 2.86 -7.13
N THR A 162 -1.71 2.71 -6.65
CA THR A 162 -0.67 3.74 -6.80
C THR A 162 0.31 3.44 -7.92
N ALA A 163 0.50 2.16 -8.25
CA ALA A 163 1.32 1.75 -9.38
C ALA A 163 0.84 0.42 -9.96
N VAL A 164 0.89 0.31 -11.28
CA VAL A 164 0.67 -0.93 -12.04
C VAL A 164 1.88 -1.12 -12.95
N SER A 165 2.65 -2.17 -12.72
CA SER A 165 3.79 -2.54 -13.55
C SER A 165 3.54 -3.91 -14.16
N ALA A 166 3.63 -4.01 -15.48
CA ALA A 166 3.58 -5.26 -16.21
C ALA A 166 4.87 -5.40 -17.00
N ASP A 167 5.68 -6.38 -16.62
CA ASP A 167 6.93 -6.74 -17.29
C ASP A 167 6.70 -7.95 -18.18
N TYR A 168 6.82 -7.76 -19.47
CA TYR A 168 6.63 -8.79 -20.51
C TYR A 168 7.91 -9.56 -20.82
N THR A 169 9.01 -9.23 -20.14
CA THR A 169 10.33 -9.88 -20.27
C THR A 169 10.73 -10.64 -19.01
N GLY A 170 9.79 -10.88 -18.12
CA GLY A 170 10.02 -11.43 -16.79
C GLY A 170 10.71 -12.80 -16.73
N ALA A 171 10.71 -13.56 -17.83
CA ALA A 171 11.44 -14.82 -17.96
C ALA A 171 12.95 -14.64 -18.28
N GLY A 172 13.45 -13.40 -18.34
CA GLY A 172 14.84 -13.08 -18.72
C GLY A 172 15.04 -12.89 -20.22
N GLN A 173 14.16 -13.43 -21.05
CA GLN A 173 14.09 -13.19 -22.48
C GLN A 173 12.62 -13.02 -22.90
N PRO A 174 12.34 -12.08 -23.84
CA PRO A 174 10.99 -11.92 -24.34
C PRO A 174 10.56 -13.16 -25.12
N ALA A 175 9.49 -13.81 -24.65
CA ALA A 175 8.88 -14.94 -25.31
C ALA A 175 7.45 -14.60 -25.74
N PHE A 176 7.17 -14.70 -27.03
CA PHE A 176 5.86 -14.40 -27.61
C PHE A 176 5.33 -15.62 -28.38
N ASN A 177 4.04 -15.80 -28.31
CA ASN A 177 3.30 -16.76 -29.12
C ASN A 177 3.29 -16.31 -30.59
N ARG A 178 2.86 -17.21 -31.50
CA ARG A 178 2.77 -16.93 -32.94
C ARG A 178 1.83 -15.75 -33.26
N ASN A 179 0.85 -15.48 -32.40
CA ASN A 179 -0.08 -14.34 -32.50
C ASN A 179 0.47 -13.03 -31.92
N GLY A 180 1.73 -13.01 -31.46
CA GLY A 180 2.38 -11.84 -30.85
C GLY A 180 2.05 -11.62 -29.37
N ALA A 181 1.29 -12.51 -28.74
CA ALA A 181 0.93 -12.42 -27.34
C ALA A 181 2.07 -12.90 -26.42
N PRO A 182 2.36 -12.21 -25.29
CA PRO A 182 3.43 -12.61 -24.38
C PRO A 182 3.07 -13.90 -23.64
N VAL A 183 4.03 -14.82 -23.52
CA VAL A 183 3.87 -16.09 -22.81
C VAL A 183 3.98 -15.89 -21.29
N HIS A 184 4.78 -14.92 -20.84
CA HIS A 184 5.04 -14.67 -19.43
C HIS A 184 4.93 -13.19 -19.14
N VAL A 185 4.15 -12.84 -18.12
CA VAL A 185 3.97 -11.47 -17.65
C VAL A 185 4.19 -11.43 -16.15
N LYS A 186 5.15 -10.63 -15.69
CA LYS A 186 5.27 -10.28 -14.27
C LYS A 186 4.40 -9.06 -14.00
N LEU A 187 3.34 -9.27 -13.24
CA LEU A 187 2.44 -8.22 -12.80
C LEU A 187 2.78 -7.79 -11.38
N GLN A 188 3.11 -6.51 -11.20
CA GLN A 188 3.32 -5.92 -9.89
C GLN A 188 2.33 -4.78 -9.67
N LEU A 189 1.62 -4.83 -8.55
CA LEU A 189 0.62 -3.86 -8.16
C LEU A 189 1.00 -3.26 -6.82
N SER A 190 0.92 -1.94 -6.71
CA SER A 190 1.08 -1.22 -5.46
C SER A 190 -0.23 -0.54 -5.09
N PHE A 191 -0.61 -0.70 -3.84
CA PHE A 191 -1.84 -0.18 -3.27
C PHE A 191 -1.53 0.67 -2.05
N LYS A 192 -2.33 1.71 -1.83
CA LYS A 192 -2.28 2.54 -0.63
C LYS A 192 -3.67 2.68 -0.05
N GLU A 193 -3.84 2.29 1.21
CA GLU A 193 -5.12 2.45 1.90
C GLU A 193 -5.50 3.94 1.96
N ILE A 194 -6.80 4.22 1.82
CA ILE A 194 -7.35 5.58 1.92
C ILE A 194 -7.82 5.92 3.33
N GLN A 195 -7.77 4.97 4.26
CA GLN A 195 -8.20 5.13 5.63
C GLN A 195 -7.10 4.73 6.61
N ILE A 196 -6.91 5.55 7.64
CA ILE A 196 -5.92 5.32 8.70
C ILE A 196 -6.42 4.24 9.67
N TRP A 197 -5.50 3.43 10.19
CA TRP A 197 -5.75 2.48 11.25
C TRP A 197 -5.64 3.14 12.62
N THR A 198 -6.68 2.93 13.45
CA THR A 198 -6.73 3.36 14.85
C THR A 198 -7.10 2.17 15.73
N LYS A 199 -6.84 2.24 17.02
CA LYS A 199 -7.22 1.17 17.98
C LYS A 199 -8.71 0.80 17.87
N ASN A 200 -9.57 1.75 17.55
CA ASN A 200 -11.01 1.52 17.44
C ASN A 200 -11.42 0.83 16.14
N THR A 201 -10.58 0.89 15.10
CA THR A 201 -10.85 0.31 13.78
C THR A 201 -10.19 -1.04 13.56
N PHE A 202 -9.32 -1.50 14.48
CA PHE A 202 -8.79 -2.85 14.42
C PHE A 202 -9.90 -3.87 14.73
N PRO A 203 -10.14 -4.87 13.86
CA PRO A 203 -11.14 -5.89 14.13
C PRO A 203 -10.74 -6.71 15.37
N ARG A 204 -11.72 -6.98 16.22
CA ARG A 204 -11.53 -7.91 17.34
C ARG A 204 -11.36 -9.31 16.76
N GLY A 205 -10.14 -9.83 16.76
CA GLY A 205 -9.84 -11.18 16.26
C GLY A 205 -8.68 -11.30 15.30
N SER A 206 -8.18 -10.21 14.72
CA SER A 206 -6.87 -10.22 14.07
C SER A 206 -5.79 -10.25 15.15
N ARG A 207 -5.45 -11.44 15.61
CA ARG A 207 -4.30 -11.69 16.48
C ARG A 207 -3.09 -11.95 15.64
#